data_796532475f2d36c377359efb7bf95b77
#
_entry.id   796532475f2d36c377359efb7bf95b77
#
_cell.length_a   1.000
_cell.length_b   1.000
_cell.length_c   1.000
_cell.angle_alpha   90.00
_cell.angle_beta   90.00
_cell.angle_gamma   90.00
#
_symmetry.space_group_name_H-M   'P 1'
#
loop_
_entity.id
_entity.type
_entity.pdbx_description
1 polymer ?
#
loop_
_entity_poly.entity_id
_entity_poly.type
_entity_poly.pdbx_seq_one_letter_code
_entity_poly.pdbx_strand_id
1 'polypeptide(L)'
;MFEESKSALGRSSGGGNEGVSVEAVPPQNVLEFPPEVGLKFVITKAAADTDGEFIELEGTMRAHSDGPPIHVHPHQEETYRVVSGTADVFLDGRWHQLRAGESLTVPKGAPHTIKNQHDEDVTAMNWHRPAARFEEFSRTFHRLATSGRIKSLPPKDPSSLLYAAMLFTEYEDTQIVVKPPMFFLRFLAFVGWRLGYRLD
;
A
#
# COMPACT_ATOMS: atom_id res chain seq x y z
N MET A 1 69.26 9.47 45.57
CA MET A 1 69.50 9.03 44.21
C MET A 1 68.12 8.51 43.74
N PHE A 2 67.39 9.37 43.03
CA PHE A 2 65.96 9.18 42.66
C PHE A 2 65.89 8.71 41.23
N GLU A 3 65.15 7.66 40.95
CA GLU A 3 64.78 7.25 39.60
C GLU A 3 63.26 7.33 39.43
N GLU A 4 62.83 8.19 38.47
CA GLU A 4 61.46 8.42 38.10
C GLU A 4 60.98 7.26 37.25
N SER A 5 59.81 6.69 37.60
CA SER A 5 59.07 5.76 36.79
C SER A 5 57.94 6.50 36.05
N LYS A 6 58.05 6.62 34.72
CA LYS A 6 57.03 7.22 33.86
C LYS A 6 55.89 6.22 33.62
N SER A 7 54.69 6.57 34.06
CA SER A 7 53.45 5.89 33.75
C SER A 7 52.99 6.19 32.30
N ALA A 8 52.80 5.16 31.50
CA ALA A 8 52.26 5.27 30.16
C ALA A 8 50.73 5.27 30.21
N LEU A 9 50.11 6.39 29.78
CA LEU A 9 48.67 6.46 29.53
C LEU A 9 48.33 5.72 28.24
N GLY A 10 47.59 4.63 28.38
CA GLY A 10 46.95 3.96 27.27
C GLY A 10 45.78 4.77 26.73
N ARG A 11 45.83 5.19 25.47
CA ARG A 11 44.71 5.79 24.75
C ARG A 11 43.73 4.65 24.37
N SER A 12 42.53 4.72 24.91
CA SER A 12 41.38 3.97 24.45
C SER A 12 40.95 4.47 23.07
N SER A 13 41.09 3.67 22.04
CA SER A 13 40.56 3.91 20.69
C SER A 13 39.06 3.87 20.73
N GLY A 14 38.43 4.93 20.22
CA GLY A 14 36.99 5.07 20.13
C GLY A 14 36.33 3.98 19.31
N GLY A 15 35.24 3.42 19.85
CA GLY A 15 34.31 2.58 19.12
C GLY A 15 33.67 3.39 18.02
N GLY A 16 33.90 2.99 16.79
CA GLY A 16 33.19 3.52 15.62
C GLY A 16 31.69 3.23 15.77
N ASN A 17 30.89 4.27 15.77
CA ASN A 17 29.47 4.19 15.59
C ASN A 17 29.23 3.79 14.12
N GLU A 18 29.03 2.51 13.86
CA GLU A 18 28.58 2.04 12.55
C GLU A 18 27.17 2.59 12.35
N GLY A 19 27.07 3.75 11.70
CA GLY A 19 25.83 4.31 11.25
C GLY A 19 25.17 3.32 10.30
N VAL A 20 24.02 2.78 10.69
CA VAL A 20 23.15 2.02 9.81
C VAL A 20 22.81 2.94 8.64
N SER A 21 23.43 2.70 7.49
CA SER A 21 23.09 3.39 6.25
C SER A 21 21.67 3.01 5.89
N VAL A 22 20.71 3.92 6.11
CA VAL A 22 19.35 3.76 5.58
C VAL A 22 19.48 3.86 4.07
N GLU A 23 19.39 2.72 3.40
CA GLU A 23 19.44 2.65 1.93
C GLU A 23 18.24 3.44 1.38
N ALA A 24 18.50 4.42 0.53
CA ALA A 24 17.44 5.26 -0.02
C ALA A 24 16.50 4.41 -0.90
N VAL A 25 15.20 4.47 -0.64
CA VAL A 25 14.20 3.75 -1.43
C VAL A 25 14.32 4.17 -2.90
N PRO A 26 14.48 3.23 -3.85
CA PRO A 26 14.56 3.54 -5.26
C PRO A 26 13.32 4.31 -5.75
N PRO A 27 13.47 5.37 -6.56
CA PRO A 27 12.34 6.20 -7.02
C PRO A 27 11.20 5.42 -7.68
N GLN A 28 11.51 4.32 -8.39
CA GLN A 28 10.51 3.45 -9.02
C GLN A 28 9.61 2.71 -8.00
N ASN A 29 9.99 2.65 -6.74
CA ASN A 29 9.23 2.02 -5.66
C ASN A 29 8.33 3.02 -4.91
N VAL A 30 8.38 4.31 -5.26
CA VAL A 30 7.49 5.33 -4.71
C VAL A 30 6.33 5.56 -5.68
N LEU A 31 5.12 5.21 -5.25
CA LEU A 31 3.87 5.38 -5.99
C LEU A 31 3.07 6.51 -5.33
N GLU A 32 3.29 7.73 -5.77
CA GLU A 32 2.57 8.90 -5.28
C GLU A 32 1.38 9.20 -6.18
N PHE A 33 0.17 9.09 -5.62
CA PHE A 33 -1.07 9.30 -6.35
C PHE A 33 -1.47 10.78 -6.34
N PRO A 34 -2.31 11.22 -7.33
CA PRO A 34 -2.86 12.57 -7.32
C PRO A 34 -3.61 12.88 -6.02
N PRO A 35 -3.68 14.18 -5.63
CA PRO A 35 -4.34 14.60 -4.39
C PRO A 35 -5.79 14.12 -4.25
N GLU A 36 -6.51 13.98 -5.36
CA GLU A 36 -7.91 13.55 -5.41
C GLU A 36 -8.08 12.04 -5.10
N VAL A 37 -7.01 11.26 -5.22
CA VAL A 37 -6.94 9.86 -4.79
C VAL A 37 -6.47 9.78 -3.33
N GLY A 38 -5.55 10.67 -2.93
CA GLY A 38 -5.12 10.85 -1.55
C GLY A 38 -4.28 9.71 -0.97
N LEU A 39 -3.57 8.97 -1.82
CA LEU A 39 -2.74 7.82 -1.44
C LEU A 39 -1.28 8.04 -1.83
N LYS A 40 -0.39 7.42 -1.06
CA LYS A 40 1.01 7.21 -1.42
C LYS A 40 1.42 5.81 -0.97
N PHE A 41 2.08 5.04 -1.82
CA PHE A 41 2.69 3.77 -1.47
C PHE A 41 4.20 3.84 -1.69
N VAL A 42 4.94 3.27 -0.76
CA VAL A 42 6.38 3.02 -0.88
C VAL A 42 6.56 1.52 -0.78
N ILE A 43 6.97 0.86 -1.86
CA ILE A 43 7.28 -0.58 -1.84
C ILE A 43 8.62 -0.74 -1.14
N THR A 44 8.58 -1.24 0.08
CA THR A 44 9.77 -1.46 0.92
C THR A 44 10.40 -2.83 0.69
N LYS A 45 9.55 -3.84 0.34
CA LYS A 45 10.01 -5.13 -0.18
C LYS A 45 9.10 -5.56 -1.32
N ALA A 46 9.67 -5.65 -2.52
CA ALA A 46 8.96 -6.13 -3.69
C ALA A 46 8.74 -7.66 -3.61
N ALA A 47 7.82 -8.19 -4.42
CA ALA A 47 7.58 -9.63 -4.50
C ALA A 47 8.85 -10.42 -4.86
N ALA A 48 9.72 -9.87 -5.69
CA ALA A 48 10.99 -10.49 -6.07
C ALA A 48 11.99 -10.58 -4.91
N ASP A 49 11.94 -9.66 -3.94
CA ASP A 49 12.84 -9.64 -2.78
C ASP A 49 12.50 -10.73 -1.75
N THR A 50 11.33 -11.35 -1.89
CA THR A 50 10.78 -12.35 -0.95
C THR A 50 10.42 -13.67 -1.63
N ASP A 51 10.91 -13.92 -2.84
CA ASP A 51 10.54 -15.08 -3.66
C ASP A 51 9.02 -15.27 -3.79
N GLY A 52 8.25 -14.16 -3.78
CA GLY A 52 6.79 -14.14 -3.86
C GLY A 52 6.06 -14.48 -2.55
N GLU A 53 6.78 -14.68 -1.44
CA GLU A 53 6.16 -14.98 -0.15
C GLU A 53 5.27 -13.85 0.33
N PHE A 54 5.72 -12.59 0.17
CA PHE A 54 4.92 -11.41 0.47
C PHE A 54 5.44 -10.18 -0.29
N ILE A 55 4.59 -9.17 -0.35
CA ILE A 55 4.98 -7.78 -0.64
C ILE A 55 4.78 -6.94 0.62
N GLU A 56 5.68 -5.99 0.86
CA GLU A 56 5.61 -5.04 1.95
C GLU A 56 5.56 -3.60 1.40
N LEU A 57 4.59 -2.84 1.88
CA LEU A 57 4.39 -1.45 1.49
C LEU A 57 4.29 -0.58 2.74
N GLU A 58 4.84 0.64 2.67
CA GLU A 58 4.42 1.72 3.53
C GLU A 58 3.35 2.53 2.79
N GLY A 59 2.13 2.53 3.32
CA GLY A 59 0.99 3.25 2.75
C GLY A 59 0.69 4.51 3.56
N THR A 60 0.54 5.66 2.89
CA THR A 60 0.03 6.89 3.51
C THR A 60 -1.33 7.23 2.89
N MET A 61 -2.32 7.49 3.73
CA MET A 61 -3.63 8.01 3.33
C MET A 61 -3.82 9.40 3.92
N ARG A 62 -4.21 10.35 3.08
CA ARG A 62 -4.52 11.72 3.54
C ARG A 62 -5.69 11.74 4.50
N ALA A 63 -5.73 12.79 5.31
CA ALA A 63 -6.91 13.15 6.11
C ALA A 63 -8.18 13.15 5.25
N HIS A 64 -9.29 12.65 5.80
CA HIS A 64 -10.61 12.55 5.15
C HIS A 64 -10.64 11.76 3.83
N SER A 65 -9.80 10.72 3.72
CA SER A 65 -9.74 9.81 2.57
C SER A 65 -10.66 8.60 2.77
N ASP A 66 -11.55 8.34 1.79
CA ASP A 66 -12.52 7.23 1.85
C ASP A 66 -11.88 5.85 1.61
N GLY A 67 -10.69 5.83 1.02
CA GLY A 67 -9.99 4.58 0.67
C GLY A 67 -10.64 3.78 -0.47
N PRO A 68 -10.24 2.51 -0.65
CA PRO A 68 -10.79 1.64 -1.68
C PRO A 68 -12.24 1.21 -1.35
N PRO A 69 -13.03 0.77 -2.33
CA PRO A 69 -14.33 0.12 -2.05
C PRO A 69 -14.14 -1.15 -1.22
N ILE A 70 -15.21 -1.62 -0.54
CA ILE A 70 -15.16 -2.92 0.15
C ILE A 70 -14.81 -4.02 -0.86
N HIS A 71 -13.78 -4.79 -0.55
CA HIS A 71 -13.21 -5.81 -1.40
C HIS A 71 -12.76 -7.05 -0.62
N VAL A 72 -12.37 -8.09 -1.33
CA VAL A 72 -11.76 -9.30 -0.79
C VAL A 72 -10.49 -9.62 -1.56
N HIS A 73 -9.49 -10.17 -0.88
CA HIS A 73 -8.35 -10.82 -1.50
C HIS A 73 -8.59 -12.33 -1.51
N PRO A 74 -8.89 -12.96 -2.69
CA PRO A 74 -9.30 -14.38 -2.72
C PRO A 74 -8.22 -15.32 -2.20
N HIS A 75 -6.95 -14.96 -2.39
CA HIS A 75 -5.81 -15.85 -2.14
C HIS A 75 -4.78 -15.28 -1.15
N GLN A 76 -4.95 -14.01 -0.72
CA GLN A 76 -3.99 -13.30 0.12
C GLN A 76 -4.58 -13.00 1.50
N GLU A 77 -3.76 -13.10 2.52
CA GLU A 77 -3.94 -12.45 3.80
C GLU A 77 -3.37 -11.03 3.70
N GLU A 78 -4.02 -10.06 4.30
CA GLU A 78 -3.54 -8.69 4.37
C GLU A 78 -3.38 -8.23 5.81
N THR A 79 -2.25 -7.62 6.14
CA THR A 79 -2.00 -7.08 7.48
C THR A 79 -1.73 -5.58 7.40
N TYR A 80 -2.43 -4.80 8.23
CA TYR A 80 -2.15 -3.40 8.50
C TYR A 80 -1.47 -3.25 9.86
N ARG A 81 -0.45 -2.39 9.92
CA ARG A 81 0.15 -1.92 11.18
C ARG A 81 0.32 -0.41 11.09
N VAL A 82 -0.45 0.33 11.88
CA VAL A 82 -0.37 1.79 11.88
C VAL A 82 0.96 2.24 12.48
N VAL A 83 1.67 3.11 11.76
CA VAL A 83 2.94 3.72 12.16
C VAL A 83 2.69 5.09 12.80
N SER A 84 1.81 5.90 12.18
CA SER A 84 1.41 7.21 12.69
C SER A 84 -0.02 7.53 12.29
N GLY A 85 -0.69 8.39 13.04
CA GLY A 85 -2.10 8.74 12.83
C GLY A 85 -3.05 7.66 13.33
N THR A 86 -4.26 7.66 12.75
CA THR A 86 -5.34 6.72 13.09
C THR A 86 -6.03 6.25 11.82
N ALA A 87 -6.24 4.95 11.66
CA ALA A 87 -6.97 4.35 10.55
C ALA A 87 -8.26 3.68 11.04
N ASP A 88 -9.31 3.70 10.21
CA ASP A 88 -10.51 2.89 10.41
C ASP A 88 -10.50 1.74 9.42
N VAL A 89 -10.47 0.50 9.90
CA VAL A 89 -10.51 -0.72 9.07
C VAL A 89 -11.87 -1.40 9.27
N PHE A 90 -12.59 -1.64 8.17
CA PHE A 90 -13.81 -2.43 8.19
C PHE A 90 -13.46 -3.91 8.02
N LEU A 91 -13.88 -4.74 8.97
CA LEU A 91 -13.71 -6.20 8.94
C LEU A 91 -14.83 -6.83 9.78
N ASP A 92 -15.31 -8.01 9.37
CA ASP A 92 -16.35 -8.77 10.10
C ASP A 92 -17.63 -7.95 10.39
N GLY A 93 -18.02 -7.08 9.44
CA GLY A 93 -19.23 -6.29 9.52
C GLY A 93 -19.15 -5.07 10.44
N ARG A 94 -17.99 -4.72 10.98
CA ARG A 94 -17.77 -3.59 11.89
C ARG A 94 -16.50 -2.81 11.57
N TRP A 95 -16.44 -1.57 12.04
CA TRP A 95 -15.26 -0.72 11.96
C TRP A 95 -14.37 -0.93 13.19
N HIS A 96 -13.07 -1.11 12.93
CA HIS A 96 -12.00 -1.18 13.91
C HIS A 96 -11.12 0.06 13.76
N GLN A 97 -11.01 0.85 14.80
CA GLN A 97 -10.07 1.96 14.84
C GLN A 97 -8.70 1.45 15.27
N LEU A 98 -7.67 1.72 14.46
CA LEU A 98 -6.28 1.38 14.74
C LEU A 98 -5.47 2.66 14.92
N ARG A 99 -4.73 2.75 16.02
CA ARG A 99 -3.80 3.84 16.33
C ARG A 99 -2.36 3.39 16.13
N ALA A 100 -1.44 4.35 16.16
CA ALA A 100 0.00 4.06 16.04
C ALA A 100 0.43 2.92 16.99
N GLY A 101 1.13 1.93 16.42
CA GLY A 101 1.57 0.70 17.08
C GLY A 101 0.58 -0.47 17.00
N GLU A 102 -0.71 -0.23 16.69
CA GLU A 102 -1.74 -1.27 16.60
C GLU A 102 -1.72 -1.93 15.21
N SER A 103 -2.16 -3.20 15.17
CA SER A 103 -2.19 -4.02 13.95
C SER A 103 -3.50 -4.77 13.83
N LEU A 104 -3.92 -5.04 12.59
CA LEU A 104 -5.06 -5.90 12.27
C LEU A 104 -4.70 -6.73 11.04
N THR A 105 -4.98 -8.04 11.12
CA THR A 105 -4.83 -8.97 10.00
C THR A 105 -6.20 -9.34 9.45
N VAL A 106 -6.36 -9.19 8.15
CA VAL A 106 -7.53 -9.55 7.36
C VAL A 106 -7.29 -10.94 6.75
N PRO A 107 -8.07 -11.97 7.11
CA PRO A 107 -7.94 -13.27 6.49
C PRO A 107 -8.29 -13.24 5.00
N LYS A 108 -7.70 -14.16 4.22
CA LYS A 108 -8.07 -14.33 2.82
C LYS A 108 -9.59 -14.51 2.64
N GLY A 109 -10.17 -13.85 1.65
CA GLY A 109 -11.60 -13.91 1.34
C GLY A 109 -12.49 -13.10 2.27
N ALA A 110 -11.98 -12.47 3.33
CA ALA A 110 -12.78 -11.63 4.21
C ALA A 110 -13.08 -10.26 3.57
N PRO A 111 -14.35 -9.83 3.51
CA PRO A 111 -14.70 -8.49 3.02
C PRO A 111 -14.18 -7.41 3.96
N HIS A 112 -13.42 -6.46 3.40
CA HIS A 112 -12.80 -5.39 4.17
C HIS A 112 -12.55 -4.13 3.35
N THR A 113 -12.22 -3.05 4.04
CA THR A 113 -11.67 -1.81 3.48
C THR A 113 -10.99 -1.02 4.59
N ILE A 114 -10.19 -0.02 4.21
CA ILE A 114 -9.54 0.94 5.11
C ILE A 114 -9.91 2.35 4.66
N LYS A 115 -10.06 3.27 5.62
CA LYS A 115 -10.27 4.70 5.39
C LYS A 115 -9.56 5.52 6.46
N ASN A 116 -9.38 6.80 6.17
CA ASN A 116 -8.94 7.80 7.13
C ASN A 116 -9.98 8.91 7.24
N GLN A 117 -10.79 8.90 8.28
CA GLN A 117 -11.82 9.94 8.55
C GLN A 117 -11.38 10.93 9.63
N HIS A 118 -10.07 10.96 9.93
CA HIS A 118 -9.45 11.82 10.95
C HIS A 118 -8.79 13.04 10.30
N ASP A 119 -8.43 14.04 11.11
CA ASP A 119 -7.89 15.33 10.67
C ASP A 119 -6.40 15.27 10.30
N GLU A 120 -5.71 14.16 10.59
CA GLU A 120 -4.31 13.95 10.28
C GLU A 120 -4.13 12.82 9.27
N ASP A 121 -3.06 12.86 8.48
CA ASP A 121 -2.67 11.77 7.61
C ASP A 121 -2.34 10.53 8.44
N VAL A 122 -2.67 9.35 7.91
CA VAL A 122 -2.29 8.07 8.51
C VAL A 122 -1.22 7.38 7.66
N THR A 123 -0.19 6.86 8.31
CA THR A 123 0.82 6.01 7.69
C THR A 123 0.75 4.63 8.33
N ALA A 124 0.70 3.59 7.51
CA ALA A 124 0.68 2.20 7.94
C ALA A 124 1.60 1.33 7.09
N MET A 125 2.26 0.38 7.73
CA MET A 125 2.85 -0.75 7.03
C MET A 125 1.74 -1.70 6.60
N ASN A 126 1.85 -2.23 5.40
CA ASN A 126 0.87 -3.12 4.80
C ASN A 126 1.58 -4.32 4.15
N TRP A 127 1.12 -5.52 4.44
CA TRP A 127 1.65 -6.77 3.89
C TRP A 127 0.55 -7.56 3.21
N HIS A 128 0.83 -8.06 2.00
CA HIS A 128 -0.01 -9.07 1.34
C HIS A 128 0.77 -10.39 1.24
N ARG A 129 0.18 -11.48 1.76
CA ARG A 129 0.77 -12.82 1.80
C ARG A 129 -0.17 -13.87 1.16
N PRO A 130 0.26 -14.57 0.08
CA PRO A 130 1.44 -14.35 -0.74
C PRO A 130 1.39 -12.99 -1.47
N ALA A 131 2.52 -12.55 -2.07
CA ALA A 131 2.58 -11.30 -2.84
C ALA A 131 1.61 -11.32 -4.03
N ALA A 132 1.44 -12.46 -4.68
CA ALA A 132 0.65 -12.63 -5.91
C ALA A 132 0.92 -11.49 -6.93
N ARG A 133 -0.13 -10.91 -7.54
CA ARG A 133 -0.01 -9.79 -8.49
C ARG A 133 -0.29 -8.42 -7.86
N PHE A 134 -0.21 -8.29 -6.53
CA PHE A 134 -0.56 -7.02 -5.86
C PHE A 134 0.37 -5.86 -6.24
N GLU A 135 1.65 -6.14 -6.49
CA GLU A 135 2.59 -5.12 -7.00
C GLU A 135 2.18 -4.62 -8.39
N GLU A 136 1.87 -5.54 -9.31
CA GLU A 136 1.41 -5.20 -10.67
C GLU A 136 0.12 -4.39 -10.63
N PHE A 137 -0.84 -4.81 -9.80
CA PHE A 137 -2.09 -4.08 -9.56
C PHE A 137 -1.80 -2.65 -9.08
N SER A 138 -0.97 -2.48 -8.05
CA SER A 138 -0.64 -1.18 -7.46
C SER A 138 0.05 -0.26 -8.47
N ARG A 139 1.00 -0.77 -9.24
CA ARG A 139 1.72 -0.01 -10.28
C ARG A 139 0.79 0.37 -11.44
N THR A 140 -0.11 -0.53 -11.85
CA THR A 140 -1.08 -0.24 -12.91
C THR A 140 -2.10 0.79 -12.44
N PHE A 141 -2.61 0.67 -11.22
CA PHE A 141 -3.50 1.67 -10.62
C PHE A 141 -2.82 3.05 -10.55
N HIS A 142 -1.57 3.10 -10.06
CA HIS A 142 -0.80 4.35 -10.01
C HIS A 142 -0.64 4.98 -11.40
N ARG A 143 -0.28 4.22 -12.43
CA ARG A 143 -0.16 4.70 -13.81
C ARG A 143 -1.47 5.26 -14.34
N LEU A 144 -2.60 4.58 -14.09
CA LEU A 144 -3.92 5.06 -14.51
C LEU A 144 -4.33 6.34 -13.78
N ALA A 145 -4.01 6.46 -12.50
CA ALA A 145 -4.31 7.66 -11.71
C ALA A 145 -3.44 8.85 -12.15
N THR A 146 -2.12 8.68 -12.26
CA THR A 146 -1.18 9.75 -12.65
C THR A 146 -1.37 10.22 -14.07
N SER A 147 -1.85 9.37 -14.99
CA SER A 147 -2.23 9.75 -16.36
C SER A 147 -3.62 10.40 -16.45
N GLY A 148 -4.34 10.59 -15.33
CA GLY A 148 -5.68 11.18 -15.30
C GLY A 148 -6.79 10.26 -15.86
N ARG A 149 -6.50 8.98 -16.07
CA ARG A 149 -7.48 7.98 -16.51
C ARG A 149 -8.41 7.56 -15.38
N ILE A 150 -7.90 7.47 -14.14
CA ILE A 150 -8.69 7.37 -12.89
C ILE A 150 -8.44 8.64 -12.09
N LYS A 151 -9.47 9.47 -11.94
CA LYS A 151 -9.35 10.83 -11.38
C LYS A 151 -9.67 10.91 -9.89
N SER A 152 -10.38 9.93 -9.34
CA SER A 152 -10.77 9.89 -7.93
C SER A 152 -11.12 8.48 -7.49
N LEU A 153 -11.08 8.23 -6.17
CA LEU A 153 -11.66 7.05 -5.52
C LEU A 153 -12.77 7.50 -4.56
N PRO A 154 -14.01 6.97 -4.71
CA PRO A 154 -14.47 6.13 -5.83
C PRO A 154 -14.53 6.94 -7.16
N PRO A 155 -14.53 6.27 -8.34
CA PRO A 155 -14.65 6.92 -9.63
C PRO A 155 -15.97 7.68 -9.77
N LYS A 156 -15.91 8.96 -10.20
CA LYS A 156 -17.09 9.84 -10.30
C LYS A 156 -17.52 10.16 -11.75
N ASP A 157 -16.70 9.78 -12.74
CA ASP A 157 -16.98 10.00 -14.15
C ASP A 157 -16.97 8.69 -14.94
N PRO A 158 -17.69 8.61 -16.10
CA PRO A 158 -17.82 7.36 -16.87
C PRO A 158 -16.49 6.77 -17.34
N SER A 159 -15.53 7.61 -17.74
CA SER A 159 -14.23 7.17 -18.22
C SER A 159 -13.44 6.50 -17.08
N SER A 160 -13.33 7.15 -15.93
CA SER A 160 -12.67 6.58 -14.75
C SER A 160 -13.35 5.28 -14.28
N LEU A 161 -14.69 5.19 -14.39
CA LEU A 161 -15.43 3.98 -14.06
C LEU A 161 -15.06 2.82 -14.99
N LEU A 162 -14.93 3.06 -16.31
CA LEU A 162 -14.50 2.05 -17.26
C LEU A 162 -13.08 1.56 -16.97
N TYR A 163 -12.13 2.48 -16.72
CA TYR A 163 -10.77 2.10 -16.35
C TYR A 163 -10.69 1.31 -15.03
N ALA A 164 -11.46 1.72 -14.02
CA ALA A 164 -11.53 0.99 -12.76
C ALA A 164 -12.12 -0.41 -12.95
N ALA A 165 -13.19 -0.54 -13.76
CA ALA A 165 -13.77 -1.83 -14.08
C ALA A 165 -12.78 -2.75 -14.82
N MET A 166 -12.01 -2.21 -15.77
CA MET A 166 -10.96 -2.95 -16.47
C MET A 166 -9.85 -3.38 -15.52
N LEU A 167 -9.38 -2.48 -14.62
CA LEU A 167 -8.36 -2.76 -13.62
C LEU A 167 -8.80 -3.91 -12.69
N PHE A 168 -9.97 -3.82 -12.07
CA PHE A 168 -10.47 -4.85 -11.17
C PHE A 168 -10.79 -6.18 -11.88
N THR A 169 -11.11 -6.15 -13.16
CA THR A 169 -11.31 -7.37 -13.96
C THR A 169 -9.99 -8.04 -14.32
N GLU A 170 -8.97 -7.26 -14.67
CA GLU A 170 -7.62 -7.76 -14.98
C GLU A 170 -6.97 -8.44 -13.78
N TYR A 171 -7.17 -7.89 -12.57
CA TYR A 171 -6.56 -8.35 -11.32
C TYR A 171 -7.56 -9.00 -10.35
N GLU A 172 -8.62 -9.66 -10.88
CA GLU A 172 -9.63 -10.31 -10.05
C GLU A 172 -9.09 -11.49 -9.21
N ASP A 173 -7.96 -12.05 -9.60
CA ASP A 173 -7.21 -13.04 -8.81
C ASP A 173 -6.52 -12.43 -7.57
N THR A 174 -6.32 -11.12 -7.58
CA THR A 174 -5.68 -10.37 -6.49
C THR A 174 -6.70 -9.65 -5.62
N GLN A 175 -7.69 -8.99 -6.25
CA GLN A 175 -8.68 -8.18 -5.53
C GLN A 175 -10.04 -8.20 -6.23
N ILE A 176 -11.09 -8.57 -5.48
CA ILE A 176 -12.48 -8.59 -5.95
C ILE A 176 -13.29 -7.56 -5.17
N VAL A 177 -13.88 -6.59 -5.87
CA VAL A 177 -14.81 -5.62 -5.26
C VAL A 177 -16.13 -6.29 -4.94
N VAL A 178 -16.66 -6.07 -3.72
CA VAL A 178 -17.93 -6.68 -3.29
C VAL A 178 -19.13 -6.03 -3.96
N LYS A 179 -19.07 -4.71 -4.20
CA LYS A 179 -20.12 -3.96 -4.93
C LYS A 179 -19.49 -2.90 -5.82
N PRO A 180 -19.90 -2.81 -7.08
CA PRO A 180 -20.90 -3.64 -7.78
C PRO A 180 -20.38 -5.06 -8.03
N PRO A 181 -21.27 -6.04 -8.32
CA PRO A 181 -20.86 -7.42 -8.51
C PRO A 181 -19.98 -7.58 -9.77
N MET A 182 -19.05 -8.56 -9.75
CA MET A 182 -18.02 -8.74 -10.79
C MET A 182 -18.57 -8.92 -12.21
N PHE A 183 -19.76 -9.54 -12.39
CA PHE A 183 -20.33 -9.66 -13.73
C PHE A 183 -20.61 -8.28 -14.36
N PHE A 184 -21.01 -7.30 -13.55
CA PHE A 184 -21.23 -5.93 -14.01
C PHE A 184 -19.90 -5.23 -14.35
N LEU A 185 -18.86 -5.42 -13.52
CA LEU A 185 -17.52 -4.89 -13.82
C LEU A 185 -16.95 -5.50 -15.09
N ARG A 186 -17.09 -6.81 -15.29
CA ARG A 186 -16.69 -7.49 -16.54
C ARG A 186 -17.42 -6.95 -17.77
N PHE A 187 -18.70 -6.63 -17.64
CA PHE A 187 -19.46 -5.98 -18.70
C PHE A 187 -18.91 -4.59 -19.02
N LEU A 188 -18.66 -3.76 -18.00
CA LEU A 188 -18.07 -2.44 -18.18
C LEU A 188 -16.65 -2.52 -18.77
N ALA A 189 -15.83 -3.46 -18.33
CA ALA A 189 -14.50 -3.71 -18.88
C ALA A 189 -14.59 -4.10 -20.37
N PHE A 190 -15.52 -4.99 -20.75
CA PHE A 190 -15.77 -5.34 -22.16
C PHE A 190 -16.14 -4.09 -22.98
N VAL A 191 -17.03 -3.22 -22.48
CA VAL A 191 -17.39 -1.96 -23.13
C VAL A 191 -16.14 -1.07 -23.28
N GLY A 192 -15.35 -0.92 -22.23
CA GLY A 192 -14.09 -0.16 -22.27
C GLY A 192 -13.16 -0.65 -23.36
N TRP A 193 -12.86 -1.95 -23.43
CA TRP A 193 -12.02 -2.53 -24.48
C TRP A 193 -12.59 -2.33 -25.90
N ARG A 194 -13.91 -2.46 -26.06
CA ARG A 194 -14.58 -2.20 -27.36
C ARG A 194 -14.47 -0.74 -27.79
N LEU A 195 -14.44 0.19 -26.85
CA LEU A 195 -14.27 1.63 -27.08
C LEU A 195 -12.79 2.04 -27.25
N GLY A 196 -11.85 1.10 -27.16
CA GLY A 196 -10.42 1.36 -27.36
C GLY A 196 -9.65 1.77 -26.10
N TYR A 197 -10.26 1.67 -24.90
CA TYR A 197 -9.55 1.87 -23.64
C TYR A 197 -8.48 0.78 -23.44
N ARG A 198 -7.34 1.12 -22.85
CA ARG A 198 -6.23 0.20 -22.53
C ARG A 198 -5.66 0.50 -21.17
N LEU A 199 -5.12 -0.53 -20.48
CA LEU A 199 -4.51 -0.41 -19.14
C LEU A 199 -3.00 -0.05 -19.21
N ASP A 200 -2.38 -0.13 -20.35
CA ASP A 200 -0.98 0.25 -20.63
C ASP A 200 -0.77 1.76 -20.79
#